data_e9b793006f2a079b0a3d5f72ad30474b
#
_entry.id   e9b793006f2a079b0a3d5f72ad30474b
#
_cell.length_a   1.000
_cell.length_b   1.000
_cell.length_c   1.000
_cell.angle_alpha   90.00
_cell.angle_beta   90.00
_cell.angle_gamma   90.00
#
_symmetry.space_group_name_H-M   'P 1'
#
loop_
_entity.id
_entity.type
_entity.pdbx_description
1 polymer ?
#
loop_
_entity_poly.entity_id
_entity_poly.type
_entity_poly.pdbx_seq_one_letter_code
_entity_poly.pdbx_strand_id
1 'polypeptide(L)'
;MNNQRIVVSVNLKRTIKIMKLTVLMLTVCLSQMVAATYAQTTKLNVSAKEETLENVLKQIEKQSEFLFFYNLEEVNKNEKISIRKKNANIQDVLDAIATKTGLRYTIKDRHIVLTT
;
A
#
# COMPACT_ATOMS: atom_id res chain seq x y z
N MET A 1 41.88 24.04 -30.18
CA MET A 1 41.60 22.61 -29.95
C MET A 1 41.82 22.18 -28.50
N ASN A 2 42.90 22.63 -27.86
CA ASN A 2 43.17 22.22 -26.48
C ASN A 2 42.12 22.72 -25.47
N ASN A 3 41.51 23.86 -25.73
CA ASN A 3 40.46 24.40 -24.84
C ASN A 3 39.18 23.57 -24.81
N GLN A 4 38.85 22.90 -25.92
CA GLN A 4 37.68 22.04 -26.00
C GLN A 4 37.84 20.76 -25.15
N ARG A 5 39.03 20.19 -25.07
CA ARG A 5 39.31 19.02 -24.26
C ARG A 5 39.21 19.33 -22.77
N ILE A 6 39.68 20.50 -22.34
CA ILE A 6 39.59 20.94 -20.95
C ILE A 6 38.14 21.16 -20.53
N VAL A 7 37.34 21.79 -21.39
CA VAL A 7 35.90 22.03 -21.13
C VAL A 7 35.14 20.70 -21.04
N VAL A 8 35.41 19.75 -21.92
CA VAL A 8 34.79 18.41 -21.91
C VAL A 8 35.16 17.68 -20.63
N SER A 9 36.40 17.75 -20.17
CA SER A 9 36.83 17.12 -18.92
C SER A 9 36.13 17.69 -17.69
N VAL A 10 35.95 18.99 -17.60
CA VAL A 10 35.25 19.67 -16.52
C VAL A 10 33.75 19.31 -16.52
N ASN A 11 33.12 19.28 -17.69
CA ASN A 11 31.73 18.89 -17.85
C ASN A 11 31.52 17.43 -17.48
N LEU A 12 32.46 16.54 -17.79
CA LEU A 12 32.36 15.13 -17.44
C LEU A 12 32.33 14.93 -15.93
N LYS A 13 33.14 15.62 -15.16
CA LYS A 13 33.11 15.55 -13.69
C LYS A 13 31.79 16.04 -13.11
N ARG A 14 31.23 17.12 -13.62
CA ARG A 14 29.90 17.62 -13.25
C ARG A 14 28.83 16.62 -13.61
N THR A 15 28.87 16.04 -14.78
CA THR A 15 27.91 15.07 -15.27
C THR A 15 27.91 13.82 -14.38
N ILE A 16 29.08 13.35 -13.97
CA ILE A 16 29.20 12.20 -13.07
C ILE A 16 28.57 12.47 -11.70
N LYS A 17 28.77 13.68 -11.13
CA LYS A 17 28.14 14.08 -9.88
C LYS A 17 26.61 14.11 -9.98
N ILE A 18 26.08 14.69 -11.04
CA ILE A 18 24.64 14.77 -11.30
C ILE A 18 24.06 13.38 -11.52
N MET A 19 24.74 12.51 -12.25
CA MET A 19 24.32 11.13 -12.48
C MET A 19 24.23 10.33 -11.18
N LYS A 20 25.19 10.48 -10.27
CA LYS A 20 25.17 9.80 -8.96
C LYS A 20 23.96 10.24 -8.12
N LEU A 21 23.67 11.53 -8.09
CA LEU A 21 22.50 12.06 -7.40
C LEU A 21 21.20 11.56 -8.00
N THR A 22 21.09 11.55 -9.32
CA THR A 22 19.91 11.07 -10.04
C THR A 22 19.66 9.59 -9.79
N VAL A 23 20.69 8.76 -9.85
CA VAL A 23 20.59 7.33 -9.58
C VAL A 23 20.15 7.09 -8.12
N LEU A 24 20.70 7.83 -7.17
CA LEU A 24 20.31 7.72 -5.77
C LEU A 24 18.84 8.07 -5.56
N MET A 25 18.36 9.16 -6.14
CA MET A 25 16.95 9.56 -6.05
C MET A 25 16.02 8.54 -6.72
N LEU A 26 16.40 8.01 -7.88
CA LEU A 26 15.63 6.97 -8.56
C LEU A 26 15.53 5.69 -7.72
N THR A 27 16.61 5.28 -7.09
CA THR A 27 16.64 4.10 -6.22
C THR A 27 15.69 4.26 -5.04
N VAL A 28 15.68 5.43 -4.40
CA VAL A 28 14.77 5.73 -3.28
C VAL A 28 13.31 5.72 -3.76
N CYS A 29 13.02 6.33 -4.90
CA CYS A 29 11.65 6.34 -5.47
C CYS A 29 11.15 4.94 -5.81
N LEU A 30 12.01 4.09 -6.39
CA LEU A 30 11.66 2.71 -6.74
C LEU A 30 11.35 1.88 -5.49
N SER A 31 12.07 2.08 -4.41
CA SER A 31 11.83 1.39 -3.15
C SER A 31 10.45 1.72 -2.56
N GLN A 32 9.99 2.95 -2.71
CA GLN A 32 8.67 3.37 -2.27
C GLN A 32 7.55 2.79 -3.15
N MET A 33 7.80 2.59 -4.42
CA MET A 33 6.82 2.04 -5.36
C MET A 33 6.49 0.58 -5.10
N VAL A 34 7.39 -0.21 -4.55
CA VAL A 34 7.17 -1.65 -4.31
C VAL A 34 6.03 -1.88 -3.32
N ALA A 35 5.95 -1.12 -2.23
CA ALA A 35 4.89 -1.25 -1.24
C ALA A 35 3.52 -0.84 -1.82
N ALA A 36 3.46 0.27 -2.56
CA ALA A 36 2.25 0.71 -3.24
C ALA A 36 1.79 -0.29 -4.29
N THR A 37 2.71 -0.95 -4.99
CA THR A 37 2.40 -1.94 -6.02
C THR A 37 1.71 -3.17 -5.42
N TYR A 38 2.14 -3.67 -4.26
CA TYR A 38 1.49 -4.81 -3.63
C TYR A 38 0.00 -4.53 -3.35
N ALA A 39 -0.32 -3.40 -2.73
CA ALA A 39 -1.70 -3.02 -2.42
C ALA A 39 -2.56 -2.84 -3.69
N GLN A 40 -1.97 -2.35 -4.77
CA GLN A 40 -2.70 -2.11 -6.02
C GLN A 40 -2.88 -3.38 -6.88
N THR A 41 -1.92 -4.31 -6.84
CA THR A 41 -1.93 -5.49 -7.69
C THR A 41 -2.58 -6.70 -7.03
N THR A 42 -2.64 -6.74 -5.71
CA THR A 42 -3.28 -7.84 -5.00
C THR A 42 -4.79 -7.78 -5.17
N LYS A 43 -5.36 -8.84 -5.74
CA LYS A 43 -6.81 -8.95 -5.97
C LYS A 43 -7.43 -9.84 -4.91
N LEU A 44 -8.56 -9.40 -4.38
CA LEU A 44 -9.24 -10.06 -3.28
C LEU A 44 -10.68 -10.41 -3.67
N ASN A 45 -11.13 -11.55 -3.18
CA ASN A 45 -12.51 -11.95 -3.28
C ASN A 45 -13.07 -12.04 -1.86
N VAL A 46 -14.01 -11.17 -1.54
CA VAL A 46 -14.65 -11.16 -0.22
C VAL A 46 -16.13 -11.36 -0.39
N SER A 47 -16.66 -12.37 0.27
CA SER A 47 -18.09 -12.65 0.26
C SER A 47 -18.53 -12.90 1.71
N ALA A 48 -19.44 -12.06 2.17
CA ALA A 48 -19.98 -12.16 3.52
C ALA A 48 -21.46 -11.77 3.49
N LYS A 49 -22.28 -12.58 4.13
CA LYS A 49 -23.70 -12.31 4.33
C LYS A 49 -23.99 -12.43 5.81
N GLU A 50 -24.23 -11.30 6.45
CA GLU A 50 -24.44 -11.24 7.91
C GLU A 50 -23.31 -11.96 8.67
N GLU A 51 -22.08 -11.74 8.22
CA GLU A 51 -20.88 -12.29 8.86
C GLU A 51 -20.27 -11.27 9.80
N THR A 52 -19.57 -11.75 10.82
CA THR A 52 -18.85 -10.87 11.74
C THR A 52 -17.70 -10.15 11.03
N LEU A 53 -17.40 -8.95 11.48
CA LEU A 53 -16.25 -8.20 10.97
C LEU A 53 -14.97 -9.02 11.09
N GLU A 54 -14.77 -9.73 12.21
CA GLU A 54 -13.61 -10.60 12.41
C GLU A 54 -13.48 -11.63 11.28
N ASN A 55 -14.57 -12.29 10.90
CA ASN A 55 -14.55 -13.29 9.83
C ASN A 55 -14.22 -12.67 8.48
N VAL A 56 -14.72 -11.47 8.20
CA VAL A 56 -14.41 -10.75 6.97
C VAL A 56 -12.92 -10.40 6.91
N LEU A 57 -12.36 -9.90 8.00
CA LEU A 57 -10.94 -9.58 8.07
C LEU A 57 -10.07 -10.83 7.90
N LYS A 58 -10.48 -11.96 8.47
CA LYS A 58 -9.77 -13.24 8.30
C LYS A 58 -9.81 -13.73 6.86
N GLN A 59 -10.89 -13.52 6.12
CA GLN A 59 -10.94 -13.85 4.70
C GLN A 59 -9.86 -13.09 3.92
N ILE A 60 -9.67 -11.81 4.23
CA ILE A 60 -8.65 -10.99 3.58
C ILE A 60 -7.25 -11.46 3.96
N GLU A 61 -7.01 -11.75 5.23
CA GLU A 61 -5.71 -12.23 5.70
C GLU A 61 -5.32 -13.57 5.08
N LYS A 62 -6.27 -14.46 4.86
CA LYS A 62 -6.02 -15.76 4.23
C LYS A 62 -5.64 -15.68 2.75
N GLN A 63 -6.11 -14.66 2.06
CA GLN A 63 -5.88 -14.48 0.62
C GLN A 63 -4.67 -13.63 0.30
N SER A 64 -4.05 -13.02 1.30
CA SER A 64 -3.04 -12.00 1.10
C SER A 64 -2.00 -12.03 2.22
N GLU A 65 -1.04 -11.12 2.14
CA GLU A 65 -0.08 -10.88 3.21
C GLU A 65 -0.48 -9.71 4.10
N PHE A 66 -1.70 -9.17 3.93
CA PHE A 66 -2.21 -8.11 4.80
C PHE A 66 -2.52 -8.64 6.19
N LEU A 67 -2.22 -7.83 7.19
CA LEU A 67 -2.53 -8.08 8.59
C LEU A 67 -3.30 -6.90 9.16
N PHE A 68 -4.34 -7.19 9.91
CA PHE A 68 -5.18 -6.17 10.53
C PHE A 68 -4.81 -5.97 11.99
N PHE A 69 -4.75 -4.70 12.39
CA PHE A 69 -4.49 -4.28 13.76
C PHE A 69 -5.60 -3.34 14.19
N TYR A 70 -6.21 -3.62 15.31
CA TYR A 70 -7.28 -2.78 15.86
C TYR A 70 -7.40 -2.98 17.36
N ASN A 71 -7.92 -1.96 18.04
CA ASN A 71 -8.19 -2.01 19.48
C ASN A 71 -9.61 -2.55 19.68
N LEU A 72 -9.75 -3.62 20.47
CA LEU A 72 -11.04 -4.24 20.76
C LEU A 72 -11.99 -3.33 21.53
N GLU A 73 -11.46 -2.31 22.23
CA GLU A 73 -12.29 -1.31 22.89
C GLU A 73 -12.97 -0.34 21.93
N GLU A 74 -12.35 -0.11 20.77
CA GLU A 74 -12.85 0.81 19.75
C GLU A 74 -13.60 0.11 18.63
N VAL A 75 -13.22 -1.12 18.32
CA VAL A 75 -13.74 -1.86 17.17
C VAL A 75 -14.55 -3.06 17.64
N ASN A 76 -15.83 -3.08 17.25
CA ASN A 76 -16.69 -4.22 17.52
C ASN A 76 -16.44 -5.32 16.46
N LYS A 77 -15.58 -6.28 16.79
CA LYS A 77 -15.26 -7.39 15.88
C LYS A 77 -16.45 -8.31 15.60
N ASN A 78 -17.47 -8.29 16.44
CA ASN A 78 -18.66 -9.11 16.30
C ASN A 78 -19.78 -8.43 15.51
N GLU A 79 -19.56 -7.20 15.06
CA GLU A 79 -20.51 -6.49 14.20
C GLU A 79 -20.73 -7.29 12.91
N LYS A 80 -21.99 -7.51 12.59
CA LYS A 80 -22.34 -8.26 11.38
C LYS A 80 -22.43 -7.32 10.18
N ILE A 81 -21.78 -7.70 9.13
CA ILE A 81 -21.77 -6.95 7.87
C ILE A 81 -22.03 -7.87 6.69
N SER A 82 -22.58 -7.30 5.65
CA SER A 82 -22.77 -7.97 4.38
C SER A 82 -21.96 -7.23 3.33
N ILE A 83 -21.07 -7.93 2.67
CA ILE A 83 -20.19 -7.36 1.66
C ILE A 83 -19.92 -8.40 0.58
N ARG A 84 -19.90 -7.96 -0.67
CA ARG A 84 -19.53 -8.81 -1.79
C ARG A 84 -18.63 -8.02 -2.73
N LYS A 85 -17.38 -8.42 -2.79
CA LYS A 85 -16.38 -7.86 -3.69
C LYS A 85 -15.66 -9.00 -4.40
N LYS A 86 -15.55 -8.90 -5.70
CA LYS A 86 -14.90 -9.91 -6.53
C LYS A 86 -13.80 -9.25 -7.34
N ASN A 87 -12.61 -9.83 -7.28
CA ASN A 87 -11.44 -9.34 -8.00
C ASN A 87 -11.17 -7.85 -7.73
N ALA A 88 -11.28 -7.47 -6.46
CA ALA A 88 -11.15 -6.08 -6.00
C ALA A 88 -9.80 -5.84 -5.33
N ASN A 89 -9.32 -4.61 -5.40
CA ASN A 89 -8.13 -4.22 -4.66
C ASN A 89 -8.46 -3.98 -3.19
N ILE A 90 -7.43 -3.88 -2.36
CA ILE A 90 -7.62 -3.73 -0.90
C ILE A 90 -8.38 -2.43 -0.55
N GLN A 91 -8.15 -1.35 -1.28
CA GLN A 91 -8.83 -0.09 -0.99
C GLN A 91 -10.33 -0.19 -1.21
N ASP A 92 -10.75 -0.82 -2.31
CA ASP A 92 -12.19 -1.01 -2.58
C ASP A 92 -12.85 -1.85 -1.51
N VAL A 93 -12.19 -2.90 -1.04
CA VAL A 93 -12.68 -3.75 0.04
C VAL A 93 -12.77 -2.98 1.35
N LEU A 94 -11.73 -2.23 1.69
CA LEU A 94 -11.69 -1.45 2.93
C LEU A 94 -12.70 -0.30 2.91
N ASP A 95 -12.90 0.36 1.78
CA ASP A 95 -13.91 1.40 1.65
C ASP A 95 -15.32 0.85 1.88
N ALA A 96 -15.60 -0.35 1.37
CA ALA A 96 -16.87 -1.02 1.61
C ALA A 96 -17.05 -1.37 3.10
N ILE A 97 -16.02 -1.88 3.75
CA ILE A 97 -16.04 -2.17 5.19
C ILE A 97 -16.25 -0.88 5.99
N ALA A 98 -15.52 0.19 5.65
CA ALA A 98 -15.64 1.48 6.31
C ALA A 98 -17.06 2.05 6.20
N THR A 99 -17.67 1.94 5.03
CA THR A 99 -19.04 2.39 4.80
C THR A 99 -20.05 1.61 5.68
N LYS A 100 -19.83 0.32 5.86
CA LYS A 100 -20.74 -0.53 6.64
C LYS A 100 -20.55 -0.37 8.15
N THR A 101 -19.34 -0.10 8.61
CA THR A 101 -18.99 -0.09 10.03
C THR A 101 -18.76 1.31 10.61
N GLY A 102 -18.53 2.32 9.76
CA GLY A 102 -18.11 3.64 10.20
C GLY A 102 -16.66 3.73 10.64
N LEU A 103 -15.89 2.67 10.48
CA LEU A 103 -14.49 2.65 10.85
C LEU A 103 -13.62 3.38 9.81
N ARG A 104 -12.48 3.86 10.27
CA ARG A 104 -11.44 4.43 9.42
C ARG A 104 -10.29 3.43 9.31
N TYR A 105 -9.51 3.53 8.24
CA TYR A 105 -8.37 2.64 8.06
C TYR A 105 -7.15 3.41 7.58
N THR A 106 -5.99 2.86 7.92
CA THR A 106 -4.70 3.33 7.42
C THR A 106 -3.92 2.12 6.94
N ILE A 107 -3.36 2.21 5.74
CA ILE A 107 -2.52 1.15 5.17
C ILE A 107 -1.06 1.58 5.29
N LYS A 108 -0.25 0.77 5.97
CA LYS A 108 1.21 0.93 6.02
C LYS A 108 1.85 -0.36 5.56
N ASP A 109 2.37 -0.35 4.34
CA ASP A 109 2.91 -1.54 3.68
C ASP A 109 1.85 -2.65 3.66
N ARG A 110 2.02 -3.71 4.43
CA ARG A 110 1.07 -4.83 4.52
C ARG A 110 0.28 -4.82 5.84
N HIS A 111 0.43 -3.78 6.62
CA HIS A 111 -0.28 -3.60 7.88
C HIS A 111 -1.45 -2.63 7.68
N ILE A 112 -2.63 -3.04 8.11
CA ILE A 112 -3.84 -2.22 8.04
C ILE A 112 -4.32 -1.96 9.45
N VAL A 113 -4.40 -0.70 9.81
CA VAL A 113 -4.87 -0.27 11.13
C VAL A 113 -6.30 0.24 11.02
N LEU A 114 -7.20 -0.33 11.80
CA LEU A 114 -8.60 0.11 11.88
C LEU A 114 -8.80 0.95 13.13
N THR A 115 -9.46 2.09 12.96
CA THR A 115 -9.78 3.02 14.05
C THR A 115 -11.20 3.56 13.92
N THR A 116 -11.68 4.21 14.96
CA THR A 116 -12.98 4.89 14.94
C THR A 116 -12.91 6.35 14.52
#